data_04c06174553f88cf158e1a54fccacece
#
_entry.id   04c06174553f88cf158e1a54fccacece
#
_cell.length_a   1.000
_cell.length_b   1.000
_cell.length_c   1.000
_cell.angle_alpha   90.00
_cell.angle_beta   90.00
_cell.angle_gamma   90.00
#
_symmetry.space_group_name_H-M   'P 1'
#
loop_
_entity.id
_entity.type
_entity.pdbx_description
1 polymer ?
#
loop_
_entity_poly.entity_id
_entity_poly.type
_entity_poly.pdbx_seq_one_letter_code
_entity_poly.pdbx_strand_id
1 'polypeptide(L)'
;MHIGHGHFFQNLDGRPDHEVWRTEMALADRAERLGFASVWAVEHHFAGYSMSTDPLQFLTWVAGRTHRVKLGTMVSVLPCTTPSDWPSTPACLTTSLVDV
;
A
#
# COMPACT_ATOMS: atom_id res chain seq x y z
N MET A 1 14.74 -3.33 -16.17
CA MET A 1 14.94 -2.80 -14.79
C MET A 1 13.59 -2.83 -14.09
N HIS A 2 13.51 -3.32 -12.85
CA HIS A 2 12.28 -3.35 -12.06
C HIS A 2 12.25 -2.09 -11.18
N ILE A 3 11.28 -1.20 -11.41
CA ILE A 3 11.13 0.03 -10.63
C ILE A 3 9.78 -0.05 -9.92
N GLY A 4 9.81 0.08 -8.58
CA GLY A 4 8.62 0.13 -7.73
C GLY A 4 8.31 1.56 -7.28
N HIS A 5 7.05 1.83 -7.02
CA HIS A 5 6.57 3.07 -6.42
C HIS A 5 6.15 2.80 -4.97
N GLY A 6 6.73 3.55 -4.01
CA GLY A 6 6.39 3.44 -2.59
C GLY A 6 5.39 4.50 -2.16
N HIS A 7 4.37 4.09 -1.40
CA HIS A 7 3.34 4.96 -0.83
C HIS A 7 3.53 5.07 0.68
N PHE A 8 3.82 6.28 1.15
CA PHE A 8 4.22 6.54 2.54
C PHE A 8 3.14 7.26 3.36
N PHE A 9 2.15 7.86 2.71
CA PHE A 9 1.06 8.61 3.35
C PHE A 9 1.56 9.66 4.36
N GLN A 10 2.64 10.35 4.00
CA GLN A 10 3.29 11.30 4.90
C GLN A 10 2.54 12.63 4.94
N ASN A 11 2.35 13.13 6.16
CA ASN A 11 1.74 14.43 6.43
C ASN A 11 2.70 15.34 7.22
N LEU A 12 3.77 15.78 6.57
CA LEU A 12 4.79 16.64 7.19
C LEU A 12 4.34 18.09 7.29
N ASP A 13 3.40 18.50 6.46
CA ASP A 13 2.95 19.89 6.33
C ASP A 13 1.68 20.18 7.14
N GLY A 14 1.13 19.20 7.84
CA GLY A 14 -0.10 19.33 8.62
C GLY A 14 -1.35 19.58 7.76
N ARG A 15 -1.37 19.10 6.54
CA ARG A 15 -2.56 19.15 5.65
C ARG A 15 -3.70 18.31 6.21
N PRO A 16 -4.94 18.56 5.82
CA PRO A 16 -6.05 17.67 6.13
C PRO A 16 -5.76 16.22 5.64
N ASP A 17 -5.97 15.24 6.46
CA ASP A 17 -5.63 13.84 6.20
C ASP A 17 -6.22 13.31 4.87
N HIS A 18 -7.45 13.73 4.56
CA HIS A 18 -8.11 13.32 3.32
C HIS A 18 -7.40 13.84 2.05
N GLU A 19 -6.65 14.94 2.13
CA GLU A 19 -5.86 15.45 1.00
C GLU A 19 -4.62 14.60 0.76
N VAL A 20 -3.98 14.14 1.83
CA VAL A 20 -2.84 13.20 1.74
C VAL A 20 -3.30 11.91 1.09
N TRP A 21 -4.42 11.34 1.57
CA TRP A 21 -4.99 10.12 1.00
C TRP A 21 -5.33 10.29 -0.48
N ARG A 22 -6.01 11.38 -0.86
CA ARG A 22 -6.33 11.68 -2.27
C ARG A 22 -5.09 11.76 -3.15
N THR A 23 -4.03 12.38 -2.65
CA THR A 23 -2.77 12.50 -3.38
C THR A 23 -2.14 11.14 -3.62
N GLU A 24 -2.01 10.31 -2.57
CA GLU A 24 -1.42 8.98 -2.67
C GLU A 24 -2.24 8.06 -3.58
N MET A 25 -3.57 8.09 -3.47
CA MET A 25 -4.45 7.33 -4.36
C MET A 25 -4.32 7.77 -5.82
N ALA A 26 -4.22 9.08 -6.09
CA ALA A 26 -4.02 9.60 -7.44
C ALA A 26 -2.65 9.21 -8.03
N LEU A 27 -1.62 9.11 -7.19
CA LEU A 27 -0.31 8.61 -7.60
C LEU A 27 -0.35 7.12 -7.93
N ALA A 28 -1.03 6.31 -7.10
CA ALA A 28 -1.21 4.88 -7.35
C ALA A 28 -1.95 4.60 -8.67
N ASP A 29 -3.01 5.34 -8.96
CA ASP A 29 -3.74 5.25 -10.24
C ASP A 29 -2.86 5.52 -11.46
N ARG A 30 -1.79 6.28 -11.29
CA ARG A 30 -0.85 6.61 -12.37
C ARG A 30 0.30 5.61 -12.49
N ALA A 31 0.63 4.91 -11.43
CA ALA A 31 1.83 4.06 -11.35
C ALA A 31 1.93 3.08 -12.53
N GLU A 32 0.87 2.34 -12.80
CA GLU A 32 0.86 1.38 -13.92
C GLU A 32 1.01 2.06 -15.28
N ARG A 33 0.36 3.19 -15.49
CA ARG A 33 0.44 3.94 -16.77
C ARG A 33 1.81 4.57 -16.97
N LEU A 34 2.50 4.92 -15.89
CA LEU A 34 3.87 5.46 -15.93
C LEU A 34 4.94 4.38 -16.04
N GLY A 35 4.55 3.10 -16.08
CA GLY A 35 5.47 1.98 -16.31
C GLY A 35 6.14 1.44 -15.05
N PHE A 36 5.64 1.78 -13.86
CA PHE A 36 6.12 1.12 -12.63
C PHE A 36 5.74 -0.36 -12.66
N ALA A 37 6.67 -1.20 -12.20
CA ALA A 37 6.49 -2.65 -12.15
C ALA A 37 5.83 -3.12 -10.85
N SER A 38 5.86 -2.29 -9.80
CA SER A 38 5.25 -2.61 -8.52
C SER A 38 4.82 -1.37 -7.74
N VAL A 39 3.82 -1.55 -6.87
CA VAL A 39 3.35 -0.57 -5.89
C VAL A 39 3.56 -1.15 -4.50
N TRP A 40 4.11 -0.35 -3.60
CA TRP A 40 4.45 -0.75 -2.24
C TRP A 40 3.79 0.18 -1.24
N ALA A 41 3.23 -0.36 -0.18
CA ALA A 41 2.64 0.41 0.91
C ALA A 41 3.38 0.17 2.22
N VAL A 42 3.64 1.24 2.97
CA VAL A 42 4.22 1.15 4.31
C VAL A 42 3.16 0.87 5.36
N GLU A 43 3.58 0.34 6.50
CA GLU A 43 2.76 0.23 7.70
C GLU A 43 3.40 0.98 8.85
N HIS A 44 2.67 1.94 9.41
CA HIS A 44 3.10 2.73 10.57
C HIS A 44 1.98 2.87 11.58
N HIS A 45 2.33 2.68 12.85
CA HIS A 45 1.42 2.83 13.98
C HIS A 45 1.97 3.87 14.95
N PHE A 46 1.06 4.60 15.61
CA PHE A 46 1.39 5.58 16.68
C PHE A 46 2.38 6.68 16.25
N ALA A 47 2.50 6.92 14.96
CA ALA A 47 3.40 7.92 14.39
C ALA A 47 2.60 9.06 13.75
N GLY A 48 2.90 10.30 14.11
CA GLY A 48 2.19 11.46 13.58
C GLY A 48 2.55 11.82 12.14
N TYR A 49 3.57 11.19 11.55
CA TYR A 49 4.03 11.56 10.21
C TYR A 49 3.48 10.68 9.07
N SER A 50 3.02 9.49 9.37
CA SER A 50 2.45 8.57 8.37
C SER A 50 1.13 8.00 8.85
N MET A 51 0.12 8.00 7.98
CA MET A 51 -1.24 7.59 8.28
C MET A 51 -1.59 6.20 7.78
N SER A 52 -0.61 5.42 7.34
CA SER A 52 -0.82 4.07 6.81
C SER A 52 -0.75 3.04 7.93
N THR A 53 -1.88 2.77 8.57
CA THR A 53 -1.98 1.75 9.64
C THR A 53 -2.36 0.37 9.11
N ASP A 54 -2.95 0.29 7.92
CA ASP A 54 -3.31 -0.96 7.26
C ASP A 54 -2.96 -0.88 5.76
N PRO A 55 -1.76 -1.32 5.38
CA PRO A 55 -1.33 -1.28 3.99
C PRO A 55 -2.17 -2.19 3.08
N LEU A 56 -2.80 -3.24 3.64
CA LEU A 56 -3.57 -4.19 2.86
C LEU A 56 -4.87 -3.59 2.32
N GLN A 57 -5.53 -2.72 3.07
CA GLN A 57 -6.72 -2.00 2.60
C GLN A 57 -6.39 -1.17 1.37
N PHE A 58 -5.28 -0.42 1.43
CA PHE A 58 -4.82 0.39 0.29
C PHE A 58 -4.43 -0.49 -0.90
N LEU A 59 -3.65 -1.55 -0.68
CA LEU A 59 -3.22 -2.46 -1.75
C LEU A 59 -4.41 -3.20 -2.37
N THR A 60 -5.43 -3.56 -1.60
CA THR A 60 -6.68 -4.13 -2.13
C THR A 60 -7.40 -3.15 -3.06
N TRP A 61 -7.45 -1.87 -2.67
CA TRP A 61 -8.01 -0.84 -3.52
C TRP A 61 -7.21 -0.68 -4.84
N VAL A 62 -5.86 -0.72 -4.78
CA VAL A 62 -4.99 -0.68 -5.97
C VAL A 62 -5.21 -1.92 -6.85
N ALA A 63 -5.33 -3.11 -6.24
CA ALA A 63 -5.56 -4.36 -6.97
C ALA A 63 -6.82 -4.33 -7.82
N GLY A 64 -7.89 -3.71 -7.32
CA GLY A 64 -9.14 -3.56 -8.08
C GLY A 64 -9.06 -2.58 -9.28
N ARG A 65 -7.93 -1.88 -9.45
CA ARG A 65 -7.77 -0.78 -10.43
C ARG A 65 -6.59 -0.98 -11.38
N THR A 66 -5.78 -1.99 -11.13
CA THR A 66 -4.56 -2.28 -11.90
C THR A 66 -4.58 -3.70 -12.42
N HIS A 67 -3.77 -3.98 -13.44
CA HIS A 67 -3.75 -5.28 -14.15
C HIS A 67 -2.35 -5.89 -14.27
N ARG A 68 -1.29 -5.13 -14.04
CA ARG A 68 0.10 -5.55 -14.30
C ARG A 68 1.05 -5.28 -13.17
N VAL A 69 0.82 -4.23 -12.38
CA VAL A 69 1.72 -3.89 -11.28
C VAL A 69 1.64 -4.94 -10.17
N LYS A 70 2.77 -5.33 -9.65
CA LYS A 70 2.85 -6.19 -8.46
C LYS A 70 2.63 -5.35 -7.21
N LEU A 71 2.00 -5.94 -6.21
CA LEU A 71 1.67 -5.25 -4.95
C LEU A 71 2.49 -5.83 -3.81
N GLY A 72 2.95 -4.98 -2.90
CA GLY A 72 3.74 -5.43 -1.76
C GLY A 72 3.68 -4.48 -0.57
N THR A 73 3.98 -5.01 0.61
CA THR A 73 4.12 -4.22 1.84
C THR A 73 5.58 -3.92 2.14
N MET A 74 5.85 -2.74 2.69
CA MET A 74 7.18 -2.31 3.16
C MET A 74 7.09 -1.73 4.59
N VAL A 75 6.78 -2.51 5.56
CA VAL A 75 6.59 -3.92 5.78
C VAL A 75 5.15 -4.23 6.23
N SER A 76 4.88 -5.49 6.67
CA SER A 76 3.69 -5.81 7.47
C SER A 76 4.12 -6.07 8.91
N VAL A 77 3.56 -5.29 9.85
CA VAL A 77 3.98 -5.30 11.27
C VAL A 77 3.17 -6.34 12.02
N LEU A 78 3.70 -7.57 12.11
CA LEU A 78 3.00 -8.73 12.67
C LEU A 78 2.39 -8.52 14.06
N PRO A 79 3.05 -7.84 15.02
CA PRO A 79 2.44 -7.58 16.32
C PRO A 79 1.18 -6.73 16.29
N CYS A 80 0.91 -6.04 15.20
CA CYS A 80 -0.27 -5.20 15.04
C CYS A 80 -1.44 -5.92 14.35
N THR A 81 -1.21 -7.16 13.87
CA THR A 81 -2.25 -8.03 13.34
C THR A 81 -2.66 -9.07 14.37
N THR A 82 -3.95 -9.40 14.44
CA THR A 82 -4.40 -10.44 15.36
C THR A 82 -4.02 -11.83 14.82
N PRO A 83 -3.74 -12.83 15.70
CA PRO A 83 -3.44 -14.19 15.26
C PRO A 83 -4.54 -14.83 14.39
N SER A 84 -5.79 -14.41 14.55
CA SER A 84 -6.94 -14.87 13.75
C SER A 84 -6.89 -14.37 12.29
N ASP A 85 -6.24 -13.23 12.04
CA ASP A 85 -6.17 -12.63 10.71
C ASP A 85 -4.99 -13.16 9.90
N TRP A 86 -4.03 -13.76 10.62
CA TRP A 86 -2.77 -14.24 10.09
C TRP A 86 -2.88 -15.35 9.00
N PRO A 87 -3.78 -16.34 9.09
CA PRO A 87 -3.87 -17.36 8.04
C PRO A 87 -4.37 -16.87 6.69
N SER A 88 -5.21 -15.84 6.66
CA SER A 88 -5.79 -15.32 5.42
C SER A 88 -4.99 -14.17 4.81
N THR A 89 -4.34 -13.36 5.65
CA THR A 89 -3.59 -12.17 5.24
C THR A 89 -2.40 -12.50 4.31
N PRO A 90 -1.50 -13.45 4.65
CA PRO A 90 -0.41 -13.83 3.76
C PRO A 90 -0.87 -14.46 2.45
N ALA A 91 -1.95 -15.25 2.48
CA ALA A 91 -2.51 -15.83 1.28
C ALA A 91 -3.08 -14.76 0.33
N CYS A 92 -3.74 -13.75 0.88
CA CYS A 92 -4.22 -12.60 0.11
C CYS A 92 -3.05 -11.80 -0.50
N LEU A 93 -1.99 -11.56 0.28
CA LEU A 93 -0.78 -10.90 -0.20
C LEU A 93 -0.05 -11.73 -1.26
N THR A 94 0.07 -13.05 -1.05
CA THR A 94 0.71 -13.94 -2.00
C THR A 94 -0.05 -13.96 -3.32
N THR A 95 -1.37 -13.95 -3.27
CA THR A 95 -2.22 -13.88 -4.46
C THR A 95 -2.10 -12.53 -5.17
N SER A 96 -1.86 -11.45 -4.43
CA SER A 96 -1.64 -10.12 -5.00
C SER A 96 -0.21 -9.90 -5.54
N LEU A 97 0.77 -10.68 -5.05
CA LEU A 97 2.15 -10.67 -5.53
C LEU A 97 2.36 -11.55 -6.76
N VAL A 98 1.41 -12.42 -7.07
CA VAL A 98 1.46 -13.32 -8.22
C VAL A 98 0.46 -12.82 -9.26
N ASP A 99 0.99 -12.18 -10.30
CA ASP A 99 0.30 -11.85 -11.55
C ASP A 99 -1.20 -11.51 -11.44
N VAL A 100 -1.48 -10.24 -11.21
CA VAL A 100 -2.78 -9.67 -11.58
C VAL A 100 -2.71 -9.27 -13.04
#